data_4347925e2183203808ab7e6331f70be6
#
_entry.id   4347925e2183203808ab7e6331f70be6
#
_cell.length_a   1.000
_cell.length_b   1.000
_cell.length_c   1.000
_cell.angle_alpha   90.00
_cell.angle_beta   90.00
_cell.angle_gamma   90.00
#
_symmetry.space_group_name_H-M   'P 1'
#
loop_
_entity.id
_entity.type
_entity.pdbx_description
1 polymer ?
#
loop_
_entity_poly.entity_id
_entity_poly.type
_entity_poly.pdbx_seq_one_letter_code
_entity_poly.pdbx_strand_id
1 'polypeptide(L)'
;MKKLSVLLLAMIMAFSFAACGDAKDGDGMENNSPEEVTVSGITAIVPDGYTYTDKYEMLGRKNLIICKEVPDAGYVESPYVDVTIYPVGSAGCQTGPSSKTPFTMETLKKEVKEYSQTISGVEVLDDVSFAGYDWYVYTTSRNAEKCNFYTTVINDRVVGVNVADEIFQETEEAHAIMESLKFDIEATETEE
;
A
#
# COMPACT_ATOMS: atom_id res chain seq x y z
N MET A 1 -43.98 -2.31 -11.65
CA MET A 1 -42.52 -2.54 -11.70
C MET A 1 -41.88 -1.22 -12.12
N LYS A 2 -41.44 -0.43 -11.14
CA LYS A 2 -40.85 0.91 -11.36
C LYS A 2 -39.34 0.77 -11.26
N LYS A 3 -38.64 1.08 -12.35
CA LYS A 3 -37.17 1.12 -12.40
C LYS A 3 -36.72 2.39 -11.69
N LEU A 4 -36.03 2.24 -10.60
CA LEU A 4 -35.35 3.34 -9.89
C LEU A 4 -33.98 3.52 -10.52
N SER A 5 -33.84 4.57 -11.34
CA SER A 5 -32.52 4.97 -11.86
C SER A 5 -31.80 5.75 -10.78
N VAL A 6 -30.74 5.16 -10.24
CA VAL A 6 -29.80 5.85 -9.36
C VAL A 6 -28.88 6.67 -10.24
N LEU A 7 -29.07 7.97 -10.20
CA LEU A 7 -28.21 8.95 -10.88
C LEU A 7 -26.97 9.15 -9.98
N LEU A 8 -25.88 8.51 -10.34
CA LEU A 8 -24.57 8.72 -9.69
C LEU A 8 -24.03 10.07 -10.17
N LEU A 9 -24.12 11.09 -9.32
CA LEU A 9 -23.58 12.42 -9.60
C LEU A 9 -22.05 12.36 -9.37
N ALA A 10 -21.30 12.14 -10.43
CA ALA A 10 -19.85 12.28 -10.41
C ALA A 10 -19.50 13.76 -10.28
N MET A 11 -19.12 14.19 -9.08
CA MET A 11 -18.59 15.52 -8.82
C MET A 11 -17.11 15.50 -9.16
N ILE A 12 -16.78 15.81 -10.42
CA ILE A 12 -15.40 16.04 -10.87
C ILE A 12 -14.98 17.38 -10.30
N MET A 13 -14.26 17.37 -9.18
CA MET A 13 -13.50 18.54 -8.75
C MET A 13 -12.18 18.57 -9.51
N ALA A 14 -12.14 19.39 -10.55
CA ALA A 14 -10.89 19.71 -11.23
C ALA A 14 -10.07 20.65 -10.33
N PHE A 15 -9.11 20.10 -9.60
CA PHE A 15 -8.09 20.89 -8.93
C PHE A 15 -6.89 21.05 -9.87
N SER A 16 -6.72 22.26 -10.36
CA SER A 16 -5.52 22.67 -11.10
C SER A 16 -4.42 22.93 -10.08
N PHE A 17 -3.45 22.05 -9.95
CA PHE A 17 -2.27 22.28 -9.15
C PHE A 17 -1.11 22.74 -10.03
N ALA A 18 -0.63 23.95 -9.78
CA ALA A 18 0.63 24.44 -10.30
C ALA A 18 1.77 23.78 -9.50
N ALA A 19 2.50 22.89 -10.15
CA ALA A 19 3.72 22.32 -9.58
C ALA A 19 4.84 23.35 -9.66
N CYS A 20 5.41 23.71 -8.53
CA CYS A 20 6.80 24.14 -8.34
C CYS A 20 7.08 24.23 -6.83
N GLY A 21 7.96 23.40 -6.33
CA GLY A 21 8.40 23.50 -4.94
C GLY A 21 9.58 22.59 -4.67
N ASP A 22 10.76 23.22 -4.54
CA ASP A 22 12.02 22.65 -4.11
C ASP A 22 11.87 21.84 -2.81
N ALA A 23 12.63 20.75 -2.72
CA ALA A 23 12.84 19.99 -1.50
C ALA A 23 13.28 20.91 -0.37
N LYS A 24 12.45 21.04 0.67
CA LYS A 24 12.83 21.67 1.94
C LYS A 24 12.72 20.62 3.04
N ASP A 25 13.82 20.50 3.79
CA ASP A 25 13.89 19.83 5.07
C ASP A 25 12.72 20.23 5.97
N GLY A 26 12.04 19.20 6.53
CA GLY A 26 10.79 19.35 7.22
C GLY A 26 10.89 20.08 8.56
N ASP A 27 10.34 21.25 8.62
CA ASP A 27 9.82 21.86 9.83
C ASP A 27 8.29 21.71 9.76
N GLY A 28 7.70 21.10 10.80
CA GLY A 28 6.30 20.72 10.86
C GLY A 28 5.35 21.91 10.60
N MET A 29 4.83 21.94 9.38
CA MET A 29 3.61 22.72 9.08
C MET A 29 2.46 21.73 9.10
N GLU A 30 1.49 21.93 10.00
CA GLU A 30 0.16 21.35 9.91
C GLU A 30 -0.45 21.76 8.56
N ASN A 31 -0.33 20.92 7.58
CA ASN A 31 -1.00 21.10 6.30
C ASN A 31 -2.44 20.59 6.47
N ASN A 32 -3.40 21.50 6.54
CA ASN A 32 -4.82 21.21 6.78
C ASN A 32 -5.58 20.89 5.49
N SER A 33 -4.94 20.19 4.54
CA SER A 33 -5.60 19.70 3.33
C SER A 33 -4.91 18.47 2.79
N PRO A 34 -5.65 17.51 2.17
CA PRO A 34 -5.07 16.32 1.57
C PRO A 34 -3.99 16.68 0.55
N GLU A 35 -2.85 15.99 0.60
CA GLU A 35 -1.70 16.23 -0.27
C GLU A 35 -1.38 14.96 -1.08
N GLU A 36 -1.14 15.10 -2.40
CA GLU A 36 -0.60 14.02 -3.22
C GLU A 36 0.92 14.01 -3.08
N VAL A 37 1.47 12.89 -2.64
CA VAL A 37 2.92 12.70 -2.49
C VAL A 37 3.40 11.57 -3.41
N THR A 38 4.65 11.70 -3.87
CA THR A 38 5.33 10.64 -4.63
C THR A 38 6.68 10.35 -3.99
N VAL A 39 6.85 9.14 -3.51
CA VAL A 39 8.07 8.68 -2.84
C VAL A 39 8.43 7.29 -3.35
N SER A 40 9.68 7.10 -3.75
CA SER A 40 10.21 5.78 -4.18
C SER A 40 9.42 5.07 -5.29
N GLY A 41 8.73 5.85 -6.17
CA GLY A 41 7.86 5.34 -7.22
C GLY A 41 6.45 4.95 -6.75
N ILE A 42 6.08 5.33 -5.53
CA ILE A 42 4.73 5.18 -4.97
C ILE A 42 4.11 6.57 -4.87
N THR A 43 2.95 6.76 -5.48
CA THR A 43 2.15 7.98 -5.34
C THR A 43 0.90 7.66 -4.53
N ALA A 44 0.58 8.51 -3.56
CA ALA A 44 -0.62 8.40 -2.74
C ALA A 44 -1.13 9.76 -2.28
N ILE A 45 -2.39 9.83 -1.88
CA ILE A 45 -2.95 10.97 -1.14
C ILE A 45 -2.69 10.75 0.35
N VAL A 46 -2.09 11.75 0.99
CA VAL A 46 -1.96 11.85 2.45
C VAL A 46 -3.14 12.66 2.98
N PRO A 47 -4.05 12.07 3.75
CA PRO A 47 -5.21 12.77 4.29
C PRO A 47 -4.81 13.84 5.30
N ASP A 48 -5.73 14.77 5.57
CA ASP A 48 -5.57 15.77 6.61
C ASP A 48 -5.30 15.14 7.99
N GLY A 49 -4.35 15.69 8.73
CA GLY A 49 -3.92 15.16 10.02
C GLY A 49 -3.08 13.89 9.96
N TYR A 50 -2.62 13.50 8.77
CA TYR A 50 -1.64 12.44 8.55
C TYR A 50 -0.32 13.02 8.04
N THR A 51 0.73 12.24 8.19
CA THR A 51 2.07 12.48 7.64
C THR A 51 2.58 11.22 6.95
N TYR A 52 3.76 11.27 6.36
CA TYR A 52 4.33 10.12 5.69
C TYR A 52 5.83 9.98 5.92
N THR A 53 6.36 8.80 5.65
CA THR A 53 7.79 8.50 5.72
C THR A 53 8.20 7.35 4.81
N ASP A 54 9.45 7.35 4.36
CA ASP A 54 10.15 6.26 3.68
C ASP A 54 11.36 5.72 4.49
N LYS A 55 11.50 6.17 5.74
CA LYS A 55 12.64 5.84 6.62
C LYS A 55 12.91 4.34 6.81
N TYR A 56 11.94 3.50 6.48
CA TYR A 56 12.02 2.05 6.70
C TYR A 56 12.37 1.27 5.44
N GLU A 57 12.88 1.95 4.40
CA GLU A 57 13.45 1.27 3.25
C GLU A 57 14.62 0.38 3.67
N MET A 58 14.54 -0.90 3.34
CA MET A 58 15.59 -1.85 3.69
C MET A 58 15.61 -3.04 2.72
N LEU A 59 16.78 -3.60 2.50
CA LEU A 59 16.96 -4.80 1.69
C LEU A 59 16.42 -4.68 0.25
N GLY A 60 16.51 -3.48 -0.35
CA GLY A 60 16.00 -3.20 -1.69
C GLY A 60 14.48 -3.06 -1.79
N ARG A 61 13.77 -3.05 -0.68
CA ARG A 61 12.36 -2.66 -0.63
C ARG A 61 12.27 -1.15 -0.71
N LYS A 62 11.29 -0.68 -1.45
CA LYS A 62 10.89 0.73 -1.47
C LYS A 62 9.58 0.83 -0.72
N ASN A 63 9.43 1.79 0.19
CA ASN A 63 8.18 1.92 0.92
C ASN A 63 7.74 3.36 1.11
N LEU A 64 6.43 3.51 1.33
CA LEU A 64 5.77 4.73 1.74
C LEU A 64 4.82 4.35 2.89
N ILE A 65 5.04 4.91 4.07
CA ILE A 65 4.17 4.73 5.22
C ILE A 65 3.42 6.03 5.46
N ILE A 66 2.10 5.96 5.49
CA ILE A 66 1.21 7.08 5.83
C ILE A 66 0.64 6.80 7.21
N CYS A 67 0.85 7.71 8.16
CA CYS A 67 0.53 7.54 9.58
C CYS A 67 0.20 8.87 10.24
N LYS A 68 -0.23 8.83 11.49
CA LYS A 68 -0.51 10.06 12.27
C LYS A 68 0.76 10.72 12.76
N GLU A 69 1.78 9.94 13.10
CA GLU A 69 3.04 10.42 13.65
C GLU A 69 4.20 9.52 13.20
N VAL A 70 5.29 10.13 12.77
CA VAL A 70 6.54 9.41 12.47
C VAL A 70 7.43 9.49 13.70
N PRO A 71 7.71 8.37 14.38
CA PRO A 71 8.53 8.38 15.58
C PRO A 71 10.00 8.67 15.24
N ASP A 72 10.72 9.32 16.15
CA ASP A 72 12.15 9.58 16.03
C ASP A 72 12.96 8.27 16.03
N ALA A 73 12.49 7.28 16.78
CA ALA A 73 13.06 5.94 16.86
C ALA A 73 11.97 4.89 17.06
N GLY A 74 12.23 3.65 16.59
CA GLY A 74 11.29 2.53 16.72
C GLY A 74 10.43 2.33 15.48
N TYR A 75 9.23 1.80 15.68
CA TYR A 75 8.27 1.49 14.62
C TYR A 75 7.12 2.49 14.64
N VAL A 76 6.52 2.73 13.47
CA VAL A 76 5.27 3.48 13.36
C VAL A 76 4.18 2.73 14.11
N GLU A 77 3.43 3.46 14.92
CA GLU A 77 2.27 2.93 15.64
C GLU A 77 1.01 3.04 14.79
N SER A 78 0.05 2.14 15.03
CA SER A 78 -1.26 2.19 14.38
C SER A 78 -2.03 3.46 14.77
N PRO A 79 -2.89 3.96 13.88
CA PRO A 79 -3.20 3.43 12.56
C PRO A 79 -2.21 3.89 11.48
N TYR A 80 -1.92 3.02 10.51
CA TYR A 80 -1.09 3.38 9.36
C TYR A 80 -1.46 2.55 8.11
N VAL A 81 -1.06 3.08 6.95
CA VAL A 81 -0.98 2.35 5.69
C VAL A 81 0.49 2.27 5.28
N ASP A 82 1.03 1.06 5.15
CA ASP A 82 2.39 0.81 4.66
C ASP A 82 2.31 0.20 3.26
N VAL A 83 2.77 0.94 2.27
CA VAL A 83 2.84 0.52 0.88
C VAL A 83 4.27 0.14 0.56
N THR A 84 4.49 -1.09 0.14
CA THR A 84 5.83 -1.62 -0.13
C THR A 84 5.93 -2.20 -1.54
N ILE A 85 6.94 -1.77 -2.30
CA ILE A 85 7.38 -2.42 -3.54
C ILE A 85 8.55 -3.34 -3.18
N TYR A 86 8.39 -4.63 -3.39
CA TYR A 86 9.43 -5.62 -3.11
C TYR A 86 10.41 -5.74 -4.27
N PRO A 87 11.69 -6.06 -4.01
CA PRO A 87 12.63 -6.40 -5.07
C PRO A 87 12.19 -7.64 -5.84
N VAL A 88 12.67 -7.79 -7.07
CA VAL A 88 12.37 -8.96 -7.89
C VAL A 88 12.66 -10.27 -7.13
N GLY A 89 11.73 -11.21 -7.22
CA GLY A 89 11.83 -12.50 -6.54
C GLY A 89 11.67 -12.46 -5.03
N SER A 90 11.14 -11.36 -4.48
CA SER A 90 10.84 -11.21 -3.05
C SER A 90 9.38 -10.85 -2.83
N ALA A 91 8.81 -11.34 -1.74
CA ALA A 91 7.48 -10.96 -1.25
C ALA A 91 7.49 -11.00 0.29
N GLY A 92 6.64 -10.19 0.91
CA GLY A 92 6.59 -10.08 2.38
C GLY A 92 6.19 -11.35 3.12
N CYS A 93 5.49 -12.25 2.43
CA CYS A 93 4.98 -13.53 2.97
C CYS A 93 5.90 -14.73 2.71
N GLN A 94 7.09 -14.55 2.17
CA GLN A 94 7.97 -15.69 1.85
C GLN A 94 8.35 -16.47 3.12
N THR A 95 8.25 -17.80 3.01
CA THR A 95 8.64 -18.76 4.04
C THR A 95 10.08 -19.27 3.88
N GLY A 96 10.73 -18.90 2.78
CA GLY A 96 12.07 -19.33 2.43
C GLY A 96 12.95 -18.19 1.91
N PRO A 97 14.16 -18.47 1.44
CA PRO A 97 15.05 -17.48 0.86
C PRO A 97 14.43 -16.90 -0.42
N SER A 98 14.64 -15.60 -0.63
CA SER A 98 14.20 -14.90 -1.84
C SER A 98 14.75 -15.57 -3.09
N SER A 99 13.89 -15.77 -4.09
CA SER A 99 14.27 -16.24 -5.42
C SER A 99 14.71 -15.05 -6.28
N LYS A 100 15.50 -15.29 -7.31
CA LYS A 100 15.73 -14.30 -8.38
C LYS A 100 14.63 -14.33 -9.44
N THR A 101 13.73 -15.31 -9.36
CA THR A 101 12.65 -15.48 -10.32
C THR A 101 11.54 -14.46 -10.05
N PRO A 102 11.11 -13.70 -11.06
CA PRO A 102 9.98 -12.80 -10.93
C PRO A 102 8.71 -13.50 -10.47
N PHE A 103 7.86 -12.79 -9.74
CA PHE A 103 6.56 -13.30 -9.34
C PHE A 103 5.53 -13.08 -10.44
N THR A 104 4.63 -14.06 -10.58
CA THR A 104 3.32 -13.89 -11.22
C THR A 104 2.26 -13.87 -10.13
N MET A 105 1.04 -13.44 -10.46
CA MET A 105 -0.08 -13.55 -9.50
C MET A 105 -0.34 -14.98 -9.05
N GLU A 106 -0.14 -15.97 -9.92
CA GLU A 106 -0.29 -17.39 -9.57
C GLU A 106 0.74 -17.82 -8.52
N THR A 107 2.02 -17.48 -8.74
CA THR A 107 3.09 -17.82 -7.78
C THR A 107 2.93 -17.06 -6.48
N LEU A 108 2.50 -15.78 -6.51
CA LEU A 108 2.20 -15.01 -5.30
C LEU A 108 1.07 -15.64 -4.48
N LYS A 109 -0.04 -15.99 -5.11
CA LYS A 109 -1.17 -16.67 -4.43
C LYS A 109 -0.76 -18.00 -3.81
N LYS A 110 0.12 -18.75 -4.48
CA LYS A 110 0.68 -20.00 -3.94
C LYS A 110 1.51 -19.74 -2.69
N GLU A 111 2.43 -18.75 -2.73
CA GLU A 111 3.28 -18.37 -1.59
C GLU A 111 2.44 -17.93 -0.38
N VAL A 112 1.43 -17.06 -0.58
CA VAL A 112 0.55 -16.63 0.50
C VAL A 112 -0.22 -17.80 1.09
N LYS A 113 -0.69 -18.74 0.26
CA LYS A 113 -1.38 -19.94 0.71
C LYS A 113 -0.46 -20.86 1.53
N GLU A 114 0.78 -21.04 1.11
CA GLU A 114 1.77 -21.81 1.86
C GLU A 114 2.11 -21.12 3.18
N TYR A 115 2.25 -19.77 3.17
CA TYR A 115 2.44 -18.97 4.36
C TYR A 115 1.28 -19.14 5.36
N SER A 116 0.03 -19.08 4.89
CA SER A 116 -1.15 -19.25 5.75
C SER A 116 -1.26 -20.64 6.39
N GLN A 117 -0.66 -21.66 5.78
CA GLN A 117 -0.60 -23.00 6.35
C GLN A 117 0.51 -23.19 7.39
N THR A 118 1.53 -22.33 7.34
CA THR A 118 2.74 -22.43 8.16
C THR A 118 2.66 -21.52 9.39
N ILE A 119 2.04 -20.36 9.25
CA ILE A 119 1.95 -19.35 10.30
C ILE A 119 0.52 -19.29 10.84
N SER A 120 0.37 -19.48 12.14
CA SER A 120 -0.94 -19.39 12.79
C SER A 120 -1.46 -17.95 12.79
N GLY A 121 -2.76 -17.78 12.58
CA GLY A 121 -3.42 -16.48 12.57
C GLY A 121 -3.37 -15.75 11.22
N VAL A 122 -2.91 -16.43 10.17
CA VAL A 122 -3.04 -15.94 8.79
C VAL A 122 -4.29 -16.54 8.17
N GLU A 123 -5.16 -15.70 7.64
CA GLU A 123 -6.39 -16.07 6.97
C GLU A 123 -6.43 -15.40 5.58
N VAL A 124 -6.73 -16.18 4.55
CA VAL A 124 -6.92 -15.65 3.19
C VAL A 124 -8.36 -15.18 3.06
N LEU A 125 -8.53 -13.99 2.55
CA LEU A 125 -9.82 -13.34 2.31
C LEU A 125 -10.18 -13.34 0.81
N ASP A 126 -11.34 -12.80 0.47
CA ASP A 126 -11.75 -12.59 -0.91
C ASP A 126 -10.87 -11.54 -1.59
N ASP A 127 -10.59 -11.73 -2.89
CA ASP A 127 -9.88 -10.74 -3.71
C ASP A 127 -10.70 -9.45 -3.81
N VAL A 128 -10.04 -8.31 -3.86
CA VAL A 128 -10.66 -6.99 -4.04
C VAL A 128 -9.98 -6.23 -5.17
N SER A 129 -10.64 -5.18 -5.68
CA SER A 129 -10.07 -4.31 -6.71
C SER A 129 -10.15 -2.86 -6.23
N PHE A 130 -9.02 -2.16 -6.25
CA PHE A 130 -8.93 -0.71 -6.03
C PHE A 130 -7.71 -0.14 -6.75
N ALA A 131 -7.68 1.18 -6.96
CA ALA A 131 -6.60 1.89 -7.67
C ALA A 131 -6.27 1.32 -9.06
N GLY A 132 -7.22 0.62 -9.70
CA GLY A 132 -7.06 -0.01 -11.01
C GLY A 132 -6.31 -1.35 -11.01
N TYR A 133 -6.08 -1.95 -9.85
CA TYR A 133 -5.42 -3.26 -9.69
C TYR A 133 -6.33 -4.25 -8.96
N ASP A 134 -6.12 -5.55 -9.26
CA ASP A 134 -6.72 -6.65 -8.50
C ASP A 134 -5.74 -7.08 -7.40
N TRP A 135 -6.25 -7.17 -6.17
CA TRP A 135 -5.47 -7.47 -4.99
C TRP A 135 -5.87 -8.80 -4.37
N TYR A 136 -4.88 -9.62 -4.07
CA TYR A 136 -5.05 -10.83 -3.27
C TYR A 136 -4.88 -10.46 -1.79
N VAL A 137 -5.86 -10.82 -0.97
CA VAL A 137 -5.96 -10.32 0.39
C VAL A 137 -5.76 -11.44 1.41
N TYR A 138 -4.97 -11.16 2.42
CA TYR A 138 -4.88 -12.00 3.61
C TYR A 138 -4.72 -11.14 4.86
N THR A 139 -5.16 -11.68 5.99
CA THR A 139 -5.00 -11.04 7.29
C THR A 139 -3.96 -11.77 8.10
N THR A 140 -3.27 -11.05 8.97
CA THR A 140 -2.37 -11.61 9.98
C THR A 140 -2.39 -10.74 11.22
N SER A 141 -1.88 -11.25 12.34
CA SER A 141 -1.74 -10.47 13.56
C SER A 141 -0.29 -10.05 13.74
N ARG A 142 -0.07 -8.75 13.88
CA ARG A 142 1.24 -8.18 14.22
C ARG A 142 1.11 -7.42 15.55
N ASN A 143 1.94 -7.76 16.54
CA ASN A 143 1.88 -7.16 17.88
C ASN A 143 0.50 -7.20 18.55
N ALA A 144 -0.27 -8.28 18.33
CA ALA A 144 -1.65 -8.45 18.75
C ALA A 144 -2.71 -7.59 17.99
N GLU A 145 -2.29 -6.81 17.00
CA GLU A 145 -3.20 -6.09 16.10
C GLU A 145 -3.44 -6.89 14.84
N LYS A 146 -4.69 -6.88 14.37
CA LYS A 146 -5.07 -7.51 13.13
C LYS A 146 -4.82 -6.55 11.98
N CYS A 147 -4.05 -7.01 11.00
CA CYS A 147 -3.66 -6.24 9.83
C CYS A 147 -4.14 -6.92 8.57
N ASN A 148 -4.70 -6.17 7.62
CA ASN A 148 -4.98 -6.67 6.29
C ASN A 148 -3.81 -6.36 5.37
N PHE A 149 -3.39 -7.38 4.65
CA PHE A 149 -2.38 -7.30 3.60
C PHE A 149 -3.06 -7.49 2.25
N TYR A 150 -2.92 -6.49 1.41
CA TYR A 150 -3.34 -6.50 0.02
C TYR A 150 -2.09 -6.68 -0.83
N THR A 151 -2.04 -7.69 -1.68
CA THR A 151 -0.86 -7.99 -2.48
C THR A 151 -1.21 -8.15 -3.95
N THR A 152 -0.38 -7.60 -4.82
CA THR A 152 -0.50 -7.76 -6.27
C THR A 152 0.87 -7.87 -6.93
N VAL A 153 0.91 -8.11 -8.23
CA VAL A 153 2.14 -8.13 -9.03
C VAL A 153 2.04 -7.07 -10.12
N ILE A 154 3.00 -6.15 -10.14
CA ILE A 154 3.12 -5.09 -11.14
C ILE A 154 4.54 -5.17 -11.72
N ASN A 155 4.66 -5.35 -13.03
CA ASN A 155 5.95 -5.43 -13.73
C ASN A 155 6.95 -6.36 -13.03
N ASP A 156 6.52 -7.62 -12.78
CA ASP A 156 7.31 -8.69 -12.15
C ASP A 156 7.71 -8.46 -10.68
N ARG A 157 7.23 -7.40 -10.07
CA ARG A 157 7.46 -7.11 -8.65
C ARG A 157 6.19 -7.26 -7.84
N VAL A 158 6.33 -7.83 -6.67
CA VAL A 158 5.24 -7.83 -5.70
C VAL A 158 5.10 -6.45 -5.10
N VAL A 159 3.87 -5.98 -5.07
CA VAL A 159 3.46 -4.76 -4.35
C VAL A 159 2.55 -5.19 -3.21
N GLY A 160 2.83 -4.72 -2.02
CA GLY A 160 2.04 -4.97 -0.82
C GLY A 160 1.50 -3.67 -0.24
N VAL A 161 0.26 -3.69 0.22
CA VAL A 161 -0.35 -2.64 1.04
C VAL A 161 -0.77 -3.27 2.35
N ASN A 162 -0.22 -2.79 3.45
CA ASN A 162 -0.56 -3.22 4.79
C ASN A 162 -1.37 -2.11 5.47
N VAL A 163 -2.59 -2.40 5.83
CA VAL A 163 -3.46 -1.50 6.60
C VAL A 163 -3.55 -2.03 8.02
N ALA A 164 -2.93 -1.33 8.94
CA ALA A 164 -2.92 -1.68 10.35
C ALA A 164 -4.12 -1.03 11.06
N ASP A 165 -4.65 -1.76 12.04
CA ASP A 165 -5.86 -1.42 12.80
C ASP A 165 -7.17 -1.77 12.06
N GLU A 166 -7.96 -2.61 12.69
CA GLU A 166 -9.20 -3.17 12.13
C GLU A 166 -10.30 -2.10 11.94
N ILE A 167 -10.31 -1.08 12.80
CA ILE A 167 -11.27 0.02 12.71
C ILE A 167 -10.85 1.00 11.61
N PHE A 168 -9.56 1.28 11.52
CA PHE A 168 -9.00 2.20 10.52
C PHE A 168 -9.26 1.72 9.09
N GLN A 169 -9.22 0.42 8.85
CA GLN A 169 -9.47 -0.17 7.53
C GLN A 169 -10.82 0.24 6.93
N GLU A 170 -11.80 0.51 7.76
CA GLU A 170 -13.17 0.87 7.37
C GLU A 170 -13.37 2.40 7.28
N THR A 171 -12.33 3.20 7.49
CA THR A 171 -12.44 4.67 7.44
C THR A 171 -12.35 5.22 6.03
N GLU A 172 -12.92 6.41 5.83
CA GLU A 172 -12.82 7.15 4.56
C GLU A 172 -11.36 7.51 4.23
N GLU A 173 -10.54 7.78 5.26
CA GLU A 173 -9.12 8.10 5.11
C GLU A 173 -8.33 6.90 4.56
N ALA A 174 -8.51 5.70 5.13
CA ALA A 174 -7.85 4.50 4.62
C ALA A 174 -8.27 4.19 3.18
N HIS A 175 -9.56 4.28 2.87
CA HIS A 175 -10.06 4.11 1.52
C HIS A 175 -9.49 5.16 0.55
N ALA A 176 -9.45 6.43 0.95
CA ALA A 176 -8.88 7.50 0.12
C ALA A 176 -7.40 7.28 -0.19
N ILE A 177 -6.61 6.82 0.78
CA ILE A 177 -5.22 6.44 0.57
C ILE A 177 -5.14 5.30 -0.46
N MET A 178 -5.87 4.20 -0.23
CA MET A 178 -5.81 3.00 -1.06
C MET A 178 -6.24 3.27 -2.50
N GLU A 179 -7.34 3.98 -2.71
CA GLU A 179 -7.86 4.31 -4.05
C GLU A 179 -6.96 5.29 -4.82
N SER A 180 -6.16 6.09 -4.12
CA SER A 180 -5.25 7.06 -4.74
C SER A 180 -3.93 6.47 -5.23
N LEU A 181 -3.62 5.21 -4.88
CA LEU A 181 -2.33 4.60 -5.16
C LEU A 181 -2.03 4.53 -6.66
N LYS A 182 -0.83 4.98 -7.02
CA LYS A 182 -0.25 4.82 -8.35
C LYS A 182 1.19 4.32 -8.20
N PHE A 183 1.64 3.49 -9.12
CA PHE A 183 2.96 2.89 -9.07
C PHE A 183 3.74 3.17 -10.34
N ASP A 184 4.92 3.77 -10.18
CA ASP A 184 5.92 3.92 -11.23
C ASP A 184 7.00 2.84 -11.02
N ILE A 185 6.76 1.69 -11.62
CA ILE A 185 7.62 0.51 -11.52
C ILE A 185 8.12 0.17 -12.91
N GLU A 186 9.42 0.33 -13.13
CA GLU A 186 10.06 -0.11 -14.36
C GLU A 186 10.00 -1.64 -14.48
N ALA A 187 9.64 -2.12 -15.67
CA ALA A 187 9.72 -3.54 -15.98
C ALA A 187 11.18 -4.02 -15.87
N THR A 188 11.36 -5.23 -15.36
CA THR A 188 12.69 -5.84 -15.30
C THR A 188 13.16 -6.12 -16.73
N GLU A 189 14.28 -5.50 -17.17
CA GLU A 189 14.90 -5.90 -18.42
C GLU A 189 15.36 -7.37 -18.27
N THR A 190 14.74 -8.24 -19.04
CA THR A 190 15.25 -9.62 -19.19
C THR A 190 16.51 -9.55 -20.00
N GLU A 191 17.68 -9.69 -19.36
CA GLU A 191 18.92 -10.00 -20.07
C GLU A 191 18.72 -11.34 -20.79
N GLU A 192 18.64 -11.28 -22.13
CA GLU A 192 18.66 -12.47 -23.01
C GLU A 192 20.04 -13.15 -23.01
#